data_ddc12e029d55619cc0123e9d94da08b1
#
_entry.id   ddc12e029d55619cc0123e9d94da08b1
#
_cell.length_a   1.000
_cell.length_b   1.000
_cell.length_c   1.000
_cell.angle_alpha   90.00
_cell.angle_beta   90.00
_cell.angle_gamma   90.00
#
_symmetry.space_group_name_H-M   'P 1'
#
loop_
_entity.id
_entity.type
_entity.pdbx_description
1 polymer ?
#
loop_
_entity_poly.entity_id
_entity_poly.type
_entity_poly.pdbx_seq_one_letter_code
_entity_poly.pdbx_strand_id
1 'polypeptide(L)'
;CSLLGNNKKIALADYSYIQSEYVFNSHGYDIKYFRCDKYGACIDSLEEIKPDIILINPNFTVNSNITMPVTRRLEIIKWAKENNVLIIEDDYNGELRYSTHPMPCVQNYDTENTVYLGSFSKILLPSVRISYMVLPQKLTDEYNKIKNTQIRQRQKQNKLPLQSILITVSLMFI
;
A
#
# COMPACT_ATOMS: atom_id res chain seq x y z
N CYS A 1 6.25 1.59 7.11
CA CYS A 1 7.48 0.85 7.45
C CYS A 1 7.50 0.47 8.93
N SER A 2 7.41 1.42 9.88
CA SER A 2 7.49 1.12 11.34
C SER A 2 6.51 0.04 11.83
N LEU A 3 5.38 -0.12 11.17
CA LEU A 3 4.36 -1.14 11.49
C LEU A 3 4.74 -2.54 10.98
N LEU A 4 5.49 -2.61 9.88
CA LEU A 4 5.77 -3.86 9.18
C LEU A 4 7.07 -4.55 9.64
N GLY A 5 7.82 -3.90 10.53
CA GLY A 5 9.13 -4.36 11.00
C GLY A 5 10.25 -4.06 9.99
N ASN A 6 11.48 -4.32 10.40
CA ASN A 6 12.69 -4.08 9.60
C ASN A 6 13.21 -5.39 8.99
N ASN A 7 14.19 -5.27 8.09
CA ASN A 7 14.91 -6.41 7.49
C ASN A 7 14.01 -7.38 6.70
N LYS A 8 12.95 -6.86 6.08
CA LYS A 8 12.08 -7.64 5.19
C LYS A 8 12.43 -7.38 3.75
N LYS A 9 12.16 -8.37 2.90
CA LYS A 9 12.28 -8.24 1.46
C LYS A 9 10.97 -7.68 0.90
N ILE A 10 11.06 -6.55 0.20
CA ILE A 10 9.93 -5.96 -0.49
C ILE A 10 10.14 -5.99 -1.99
N ALA A 11 9.11 -6.38 -2.74
CA ALA A 11 9.12 -6.30 -4.19
C ALA A 11 8.29 -5.11 -4.66
N LEU A 12 8.90 -4.31 -5.51
CA LEU A 12 8.33 -3.14 -6.19
C LEU A 12 8.25 -3.44 -7.69
N ALA A 13 7.36 -2.75 -8.41
CA ALA A 13 7.40 -2.78 -9.86
C ALA A 13 8.71 -2.16 -10.37
N ASP A 14 9.23 -2.65 -11.49
CA ASP A 14 10.49 -2.16 -12.11
C ASP A 14 10.45 -0.69 -12.56
N TYR A 15 9.27 -0.05 -12.53
CA TYR A 15 9.07 1.42 -12.68
C TYR A 15 8.35 2.03 -11.50
N SER A 16 8.60 1.54 -10.31
CA SER A 16 7.94 2.10 -9.14
C SER A 16 8.38 3.54 -8.87
N TYR A 17 7.56 4.23 -8.10
CA TYR A 17 7.79 5.62 -7.77
C TYR A 17 9.04 5.75 -6.87
N ILE A 18 10.02 6.55 -7.29
CA ILE A 18 11.33 6.67 -6.64
C ILE A 18 11.27 7.00 -5.15
N GLN A 19 10.22 7.74 -4.70
CA GLN A 19 10.04 8.02 -3.28
C GLN A 19 9.69 6.76 -2.48
N SER A 20 9.00 5.78 -3.06
CA SER A 20 8.73 4.50 -2.39
C SER A 20 10.02 3.76 -2.13
N GLU A 21 10.92 3.71 -3.11
CA GLU A 21 12.26 3.11 -2.95
C GLU A 21 13.04 3.79 -1.84
N TYR A 22 13.08 5.13 -1.88
CA TYR A 22 13.79 5.90 -0.85
C TYR A 22 13.27 5.59 0.55
N VAL A 23 11.95 5.55 0.73
CA VAL A 23 11.32 5.26 2.03
C VAL A 23 11.66 3.85 2.51
N PHE A 24 11.52 2.82 1.66
CA PHE A 24 11.83 1.45 2.07
C PHE A 24 13.32 1.24 2.32
N ASN A 25 14.18 1.80 1.47
CA ASN A 25 15.62 1.73 1.65
C ASN A 25 16.07 2.39 2.97
N SER A 26 15.54 3.58 3.29
CA SER A 26 15.85 4.28 4.55
C SER A 26 15.41 3.54 5.81
N HIS A 27 14.50 2.57 5.68
CA HIS A 27 14.03 1.70 6.77
C HIS A 27 14.68 0.30 6.74
N GLY A 28 15.70 0.08 5.92
CA GLY A 28 16.47 -1.16 5.90
C GLY A 28 15.77 -2.34 5.22
N TYR A 29 14.86 -2.09 4.27
CA TYR A 29 14.24 -3.16 3.48
C TYR A 29 15.18 -3.62 2.36
N ASP A 30 15.20 -4.93 2.08
CA ASP A 30 15.83 -5.51 0.88
C ASP A 30 14.86 -5.34 -0.31
N ILE A 31 15.15 -4.36 -1.18
CA ILE A 31 14.28 -4.02 -2.31
C ILE A 31 14.63 -4.91 -3.50
N LYS A 32 13.62 -5.53 -4.08
CA LYS A 32 13.69 -6.29 -5.34
C LYS A 32 12.66 -5.73 -6.32
N TYR A 33 12.87 -5.97 -7.60
CA TYR A 33 11.98 -5.46 -8.64
C TYR A 33 11.35 -6.61 -9.40
N PHE A 34 10.01 -6.60 -9.49
CA PHE A 34 9.27 -7.55 -10.29
C PHE A 34 8.91 -6.97 -11.65
N ARG A 35 8.87 -7.85 -12.63
CA ARG A 35 8.45 -7.48 -14.00
C ARG A 35 6.94 -7.28 -14.05
N CYS A 36 6.53 -6.32 -14.88
CA CYS A 36 5.14 -6.11 -15.24
C CYS A 36 4.91 -6.41 -16.73
N ASP A 37 3.77 -7.02 -17.03
CA ASP A 37 3.23 -7.11 -18.38
C ASP A 37 2.14 -6.05 -18.61
N LYS A 38 1.42 -6.15 -19.73
CA LYS A 38 0.29 -5.26 -20.03
C LYS A 38 -0.88 -5.34 -19.03
N TYR A 39 -0.92 -6.36 -18.19
CA TYR A 39 -1.96 -6.59 -17.19
C TYR A 39 -1.47 -6.32 -15.76
N GLY A 40 -0.23 -5.91 -15.55
CA GLY A 40 0.37 -5.60 -14.26
C GLY A 40 1.43 -6.61 -13.82
N ALA A 41 1.55 -6.86 -12.53
CA ALA A 41 2.60 -7.70 -11.96
C ALA A 41 2.59 -9.14 -12.53
N CYS A 42 3.76 -9.63 -12.97
CA CYS A 42 3.95 -11.00 -13.43
C CYS A 42 4.19 -11.92 -12.23
N ILE A 43 3.35 -12.94 -12.07
CA ILE A 43 3.44 -13.90 -10.96
C ILE A 43 4.78 -14.65 -10.96
N ASP A 44 5.23 -15.12 -12.12
CA ASP A 44 6.52 -15.83 -12.25
C ASP A 44 7.69 -15.02 -11.68
N SER A 45 7.68 -13.72 -11.92
CA SER A 45 8.71 -12.82 -11.38
C SER A 45 8.63 -12.69 -9.86
N LEU A 46 7.43 -12.71 -9.29
CA LEU A 46 7.22 -12.70 -7.84
C LEU A 46 7.66 -14.02 -7.20
N GLU A 47 7.45 -15.15 -7.88
CA GLU A 47 7.91 -16.48 -7.44
C GLU A 47 9.44 -16.59 -7.40
N GLU A 48 10.13 -15.97 -8.37
CA GLU A 48 11.60 -15.90 -8.39
C GLU A 48 12.15 -15.08 -7.20
N ILE A 49 11.48 -13.96 -6.88
CA ILE A 49 11.91 -13.02 -5.84
C ILE A 49 11.65 -13.55 -4.43
N LYS A 50 10.52 -14.19 -4.22
CA LYS A 50 10.02 -14.63 -2.89
C LYS A 50 10.07 -13.51 -1.85
N PRO A 51 9.31 -12.42 -2.05
CA PRO A 51 9.29 -11.29 -1.14
C PRO A 51 8.42 -11.58 0.09
N ASP A 52 8.64 -10.83 1.17
CA ASP A 52 7.72 -10.78 2.33
C ASP A 52 6.55 -9.83 2.09
N ILE A 53 6.79 -8.81 1.26
CA ILE A 53 5.84 -7.74 0.98
C ILE A 53 5.90 -7.40 -0.51
N ILE A 54 4.75 -7.12 -1.12
CA ILE A 54 4.68 -6.52 -2.45
C ILE A 54 3.97 -5.17 -2.39
N LEU A 55 4.48 -4.20 -3.14
CA LEU A 55 3.80 -2.92 -3.39
C LEU A 55 3.27 -2.92 -4.81
N ILE A 56 1.97 -2.80 -4.96
CA ILE A 56 1.31 -2.75 -6.26
C ILE A 56 0.45 -1.49 -6.39
N ASN A 57 0.31 -1.02 -7.61
CA ASN A 57 -0.62 0.05 -7.98
C ASN A 57 -1.59 -0.47 -9.06
N PRO A 58 -2.72 -1.09 -8.68
CA PRO A 58 -3.60 -1.76 -9.64
C PRO A 58 -4.33 -0.82 -10.59
N ASN A 59 -4.48 0.44 -10.21
CA ASN A 59 -5.23 1.43 -11.00
C ASN A 59 -4.35 2.30 -11.90
N PHE A 60 -3.04 2.13 -11.81
CA PHE A 60 -2.08 2.87 -12.63
C PHE A 60 -0.85 2.04 -12.96
N THR A 61 -0.86 1.43 -14.14
CA THR A 61 0.33 0.79 -14.69
C THR A 61 1.11 1.81 -15.51
N VAL A 62 2.29 2.17 -15.07
CA VAL A 62 3.10 3.29 -15.60
C VAL A 62 3.32 3.20 -17.12
N ASN A 63 3.44 2.00 -17.66
CA ASN A 63 3.74 1.81 -19.10
C ASN A 63 2.52 1.76 -20.01
N SER A 64 1.32 1.58 -19.52
CA SER A 64 0.18 1.31 -20.39
C SER A 64 -1.05 2.16 -20.11
N ASN A 65 -1.07 2.93 -19.01
CA ASN A 65 -2.29 3.56 -18.47
C ASN A 65 -3.47 2.57 -18.34
N ILE A 66 -3.19 1.28 -18.30
CA ILE A 66 -4.19 0.21 -18.20
C ILE A 66 -4.37 -0.13 -16.74
N THR A 67 -5.62 -0.18 -16.32
CA THR A 67 -6.01 -0.69 -15.01
C THR A 67 -5.83 -2.20 -14.98
N MET A 68 -5.21 -2.74 -13.92
CA MET A 68 -5.04 -4.17 -13.71
C MET A 68 -6.40 -4.88 -13.70
N PRO A 69 -6.63 -5.88 -14.58
CA PRO A 69 -7.89 -6.63 -14.63
C PRO A 69 -8.19 -7.36 -13.32
N VAL A 70 -9.47 -7.60 -13.03
CA VAL A 70 -9.90 -8.35 -11.82
C VAL A 70 -9.24 -9.73 -11.77
N THR A 71 -9.11 -10.42 -12.89
CA THR A 71 -8.45 -11.73 -12.96
C THR A 71 -7.04 -11.69 -12.41
N ARG A 72 -6.22 -10.71 -12.85
CA ARG A 72 -4.84 -10.56 -12.35
C ARG A 72 -4.82 -10.17 -10.86
N ARG A 73 -5.75 -9.34 -10.37
CA ARG A 73 -5.88 -9.02 -8.94
C ARG A 73 -6.11 -10.27 -8.11
N LEU A 74 -7.02 -11.15 -8.57
CA LEU A 74 -7.33 -12.41 -7.89
C LEU A 74 -6.16 -13.41 -7.95
N GLU A 75 -5.42 -13.48 -9.06
CA GLU A 75 -4.19 -14.28 -9.18
C GLU A 75 -3.13 -13.82 -8.16
N ILE A 76 -2.89 -12.52 -8.05
CA ILE A 76 -1.94 -11.96 -7.08
C ILE A 76 -2.38 -12.26 -5.64
N ILE A 77 -3.67 -12.09 -5.33
CA ILE A 77 -4.22 -12.40 -3.99
C ILE A 77 -4.02 -13.87 -3.64
N LYS A 78 -4.36 -14.76 -4.57
CA LYS A 78 -4.19 -16.21 -4.37
C LYS A 78 -2.73 -16.54 -4.12
N TRP A 79 -1.83 -16.08 -5.00
CA TRP A 79 -0.39 -16.28 -4.86
C TRP A 79 0.15 -15.72 -3.53
N ALA A 80 -0.25 -14.51 -3.15
CA ALA A 80 0.19 -13.89 -1.91
C ALA A 80 -0.25 -14.66 -0.67
N LYS A 81 -1.47 -15.20 -0.65
CA LYS A 81 -1.97 -16.06 0.43
C LYS A 81 -1.19 -17.37 0.53
N GLU A 82 -0.95 -18.03 -0.60
CA GLU A 82 -0.20 -19.29 -0.65
C GLU A 82 1.26 -19.13 -0.19
N ASN A 83 1.84 -17.96 -0.40
CA ASN A 83 3.23 -17.66 -0.05
C ASN A 83 3.38 -16.81 1.23
N ASN A 84 2.29 -16.51 1.93
CA ASN A 84 2.27 -15.66 3.14
C ASN A 84 2.89 -14.26 2.92
N VAL A 85 2.61 -13.66 1.76
CA VAL A 85 3.11 -12.35 1.34
C VAL A 85 2.09 -11.27 1.65
N LEU A 86 2.49 -10.18 2.29
CA LEU A 86 1.62 -9.02 2.54
C LEU A 86 1.54 -8.17 1.27
N ILE A 87 0.32 -7.77 0.90
CA ILE A 87 0.08 -6.85 -0.20
C ILE A 87 -0.05 -5.43 0.35
N ILE A 88 0.65 -4.47 -0.24
CA ILE A 88 0.39 -3.04 -0.07
C ILE A 88 -0.18 -2.54 -1.40
N GLU A 89 -1.42 -2.12 -1.39
CA GLU A 89 -2.09 -1.49 -2.53
C GLU A 89 -1.97 0.03 -2.40
N ASP A 90 -1.22 0.65 -3.31
CA ASP A 90 -1.11 2.12 -3.40
C ASP A 90 -2.08 2.65 -4.45
N ASP A 91 -3.13 3.32 -4.00
CA ASP A 91 -4.18 3.87 -4.86
C ASP A 91 -4.31 5.40 -4.69
N TYR A 92 -3.29 6.12 -5.11
CA TYR A 92 -3.25 7.58 -5.02
C TYR A 92 -4.25 8.29 -5.95
N ASN A 93 -4.86 7.57 -6.90
CA ASN A 93 -5.84 8.05 -7.88
C ASN A 93 -7.24 7.49 -7.69
N GLY A 94 -7.48 6.64 -6.70
CA GLY A 94 -8.70 5.87 -6.53
C GLY A 94 -9.98 6.69 -6.50
N GLU A 95 -9.87 7.91 -6.02
CA GLU A 95 -10.99 8.85 -5.93
C GLU A 95 -11.34 9.54 -7.27
N LEU A 96 -10.39 9.58 -8.23
CA LEU A 96 -10.58 10.19 -9.54
C LEU A 96 -10.86 9.10 -10.60
N ARG A 97 -12.00 8.46 -10.49
CA ARG A 97 -12.40 7.41 -11.45
C ARG A 97 -13.26 8.02 -12.55
N TYR A 98 -12.68 8.13 -13.72
CA TYR A 98 -13.38 8.66 -14.91
C TYR A 98 -14.14 7.58 -15.68
N SER A 99 -14.05 6.32 -15.28
CA SER A 99 -14.74 5.21 -15.93
C SER A 99 -16.14 4.97 -15.30
N THR A 100 -17.08 4.58 -16.13
CA THR A 100 -18.48 4.29 -15.74
C THR A 100 -18.62 3.11 -14.78
N HIS A 101 -17.61 2.25 -14.67
CA HIS A 101 -17.61 1.08 -13.79
C HIS A 101 -16.35 1.08 -12.94
N PRO A 102 -16.41 1.54 -11.68
CA PRO A 102 -15.28 1.50 -10.78
C PRO A 102 -14.91 0.06 -10.49
N MET A 103 -13.64 -0.29 -10.76
CA MET A 103 -13.12 -1.61 -10.44
C MET A 103 -12.79 -1.69 -8.95
N PRO A 104 -13.28 -2.72 -8.21
CA PRO A 104 -12.99 -2.85 -6.79
C PRO A 104 -11.49 -2.95 -6.54
N CYS A 105 -11.01 -2.37 -5.44
CA CYS A 105 -9.62 -2.48 -5.03
C CYS A 105 -9.25 -3.93 -4.62
N VAL A 106 -7.97 -4.23 -4.57
CA VAL A 106 -7.46 -5.55 -4.13
C VAL A 106 -7.85 -5.82 -2.69
N GLN A 107 -7.77 -4.79 -1.83
CA GLN A 107 -8.16 -4.85 -0.44
C GLN A 107 -9.63 -5.29 -0.24
N ASN A 108 -10.51 -4.95 -1.17
CA ASN A 108 -11.92 -5.36 -1.10
C ASN A 108 -12.13 -6.86 -1.27
N TYR A 109 -11.21 -7.54 -1.96
CA TYR A 109 -11.21 -9.00 -2.12
C TYR A 109 -10.39 -9.74 -1.05
N ASP A 110 -9.46 -9.02 -0.39
CA ASP A 110 -8.57 -9.59 0.62
C ASP A 110 -8.32 -8.60 1.77
N THR A 111 -9.26 -8.54 2.70
CA THR A 111 -9.21 -7.64 3.87
C THR A 111 -8.20 -8.08 4.92
N GLU A 112 -7.76 -9.34 4.90
CA GLU A 112 -6.90 -9.94 5.94
C GLU A 112 -5.41 -9.79 5.65
N ASN A 113 -5.06 -9.66 4.37
CA ASN A 113 -3.64 -9.64 3.97
C ASN A 113 -3.27 -8.47 3.04
N THR A 114 -4.18 -7.50 2.85
CA THR A 114 -3.92 -6.32 2.02
C THR A 114 -4.05 -5.05 2.84
N VAL A 115 -2.98 -4.23 2.83
CA VAL A 115 -3.00 -2.85 3.31
C VAL A 115 -3.35 -1.95 2.13
N TYR A 116 -4.38 -1.13 2.26
CA TYR A 116 -4.74 -0.14 1.25
C TYR A 116 -4.26 1.25 1.65
N LEU A 117 -3.64 1.95 0.72
CA LEU A 117 -3.21 3.34 0.86
C LEU A 117 -3.98 4.21 -0.11
N GLY A 118 -4.71 5.19 0.41
CA GLY A 118 -5.46 6.16 -0.37
C GLY A 118 -5.07 7.60 -0.05
N SER A 119 -5.37 8.52 -0.96
CA SER A 119 -5.03 9.93 -0.81
C SER A 119 -6.15 10.83 -1.30
N PHE A 120 -6.49 11.84 -0.49
CA PHE A 120 -7.40 12.92 -0.89
C PHE A 120 -6.70 14.09 -1.57
N SER A 121 -5.39 14.00 -1.80
CA SER A 121 -4.59 15.12 -2.32
C SER A 121 -5.05 15.64 -3.70
N LYS A 122 -5.76 14.81 -4.46
CA LYS A 122 -6.29 15.21 -5.78
C LYS A 122 -7.71 15.75 -5.76
N ILE A 123 -8.50 15.44 -4.74
CA ILE A 123 -9.90 15.87 -4.60
C ILE A 123 -9.97 17.12 -3.74
N LEU A 124 -9.16 17.17 -2.68
CA LEU A 124 -9.03 18.32 -1.81
C LEU A 124 -7.92 19.26 -2.30
N LEU A 125 -7.85 20.44 -1.70
CA LEU A 125 -6.76 21.36 -1.97
C LEU A 125 -5.40 20.65 -1.75
N PRO A 126 -4.46 20.72 -2.70
CA PRO A 126 -3.16 20.04 -2.61
C PRO A 126 -2.36 20.35 -1.34
N SER A 127 -2.60 21.51 -0.74
CA SER A 127 -1.97 21.96 0.52
C SER A 127 -2.42 21.18 1.76
N VAL A 128 -3.58 20.54 1.73
CA VAL A 128 -4.14 19.84 2.90
C VAL A 128 -3.41 18.54 3.22
N ARG A 129 -2.83 17.87 2.22
CA ARG A 129 -1.97 16.68 2.36
C ARG A 129 -2.56 15.58 3.26
N ILE A 130 -3.81 15.19 3.00
CA ILE A 130 -4.49 14.10 3.73
C ILE A 130 -4.34 12.80 2.95
N SER A 131 -3.88 11.76 3.64
CA SER A 131 -3.88 10.39 3.18
C SER A 131 -4.52 9.48 4.22
N TYR A 132 -5.01 8.34 3.81
CA TYR A 132 -5.60 7.34 4.69
C TYR A 132 -5.07 5.96 4.36
N MET A 133 -5.17 5.05 5.31
CA MET A 133 -4.88 3.63 5.08
C MET A 133 -5.95 2.77 5.72
N VAL A 134 -6.25 1.65 5.05
CA VAL A 134 -7.08 0.58 5.58
C VAL A 134 -6.17 -0.57 5.94
N LEU A 135 -6.19 -0.96 7.20
CA LEU A 135 -5.31 -2.00 7.73
C LEU A 135 -6.06 -3.32 7.91
N PRO A 136 -5.42 -4.46 7.62
CA PRO A 136 -5.87 -5.74 8.12
C PRO A 136 -5.98 -5.74 9.64
N GLN A 137 -6.96 -6.46 10.18
CA GLN A 137 -7.20 -6.50 11.64
C GLN A 137 -5.93 -6.86 12.43
N LYS A 138 -5.15 -7.82 11.92
CA LYS A 138 -3.88 -8.25 12.53
C LYS A 138 -2.84 -7.13 12.73
N LEU A 139 -2.90 -6.07 11.94
CA LEU A 139 -2.00 -4.91 12.02
C LEU A 139 -2.58 -3.75 12.82
N THR A 140 -3.88 -3.74 13.08
CA THR A 140 -4.57 -2.63 13.74
C THR A 140 -4.12 -2.46 15.20
N ASP A 141 -3.94 -3.55 15.93
CA ASP A 141 -3.52 -3.49 17.34
C ASP A 141 -2.09 -2.96 17.46
N GLU A 142 -1.21 -3.39 16.59
CA GLU A 142 0.17 -2.92 16.57
C GLU A 142 0.26 -1.45 16.14
N TYR A 143 -0.52 -1.04 15.14
CA TYR A 143 -0.66 0.36 14.77
C TYR A 143 -1.11 1.24 15.93
N ASN A 144 -2.12 0.81 16.70
CA ASN A 144 -2.62 1.55 17.86
C ASN A 144 -1.55 1.72 18.94
N LYS A 145 -0.70 0.73 19.17
CA LYS A 145 0.44 0.85 20.10
C LYS A 145 1.44 1.90 19.63
N ILE A 146 1.82 1.87 18.34
CA ILE A 146 2.75 2.84 17.75
C ILE A 146 2.17 4.25 17.79
N LYS A 147 0.90 4.41 17.39
CA LYS A 147 0.18 5.70 17.41
C LYS A 147 0.17 6.31 18.81
N ASN A 148 -0.18 5.54 19.81
CA ASN A 148 -0.23 6.01 21.19
C ASN A 148 1.15 6.45 21.72
N THR A 149 2.20 5.75 21.34
CA THR A 149 3.58 6.10 21.69
C THR A 149 3.99 7.42 21.04
N GLN A 150 3.70 7.61 19.76
CA GLN A 150 4.00 8.84 19.02
C GLN A 150 3.24 10.05 19.57
N ILE A 151 1.96 9.88 19.91
CA ILE A 151 1.15 10.94 20.51
C ILE A 151 1.75 11.38 21.85
N ARG A 152 2.11 10.44 22.73
CA ARG A 152 2.75 10.73 24.01
C ARG A 152 4.09 11.46 23.86
N GLN A 153 4.90 11.08 22.86
CA GLN A 153 6.17 11.76 22.58
C GLN A 153 5.96 13.19 22.10
N ARG A 154 4.98 13.43 21.19
CA ARG A 154 4.64 14.77 20.69
C ARG A 154 4.11 15.67 21.79
N GLN A 155 3.27 15.17 22.68
CA GLN A 155 2.78 15.93 23.84
C GLN A 155 3.90 16.34 24.79
N LYS A 156 4.92 15.50 24.98
CA LYS A 156 6.10 15.84 25.81
C LYS A 156 7.00 16.89 25.17
N GLN A 157 7.00 17.01 23.85
CA GLN A 157 7.90 17.92 23.13
C GLN A 157 7.30 19.29 22.79
N ASN A 158 6.02 19.54 23.11
CA ASN A 158 5.29 20.80 22.84
C ASN A 158 5.48 21.35 21.41
N LYS A 159 5.73 20.48 20.43
CA LYS A 159 5.93 20.84 19.03
C LYS A 159 4.76 20.33 18.19
N LEU A 160 3.90 21.26 17.78
CA LEU A 160 2.93 21.06 16.71
C LEU A 160 3.54 21.57 15.39
N PRO A 161 3.99 20.70 14.50
CA PRO A 161 3.96 21.05 13.08
C PRO A 161 2.76 20.33 12.46
N LEU A 162 1.96 21.05 11.71
CA LEU A 162 0.96 20.55 10.76
C LEU A 162 1.71 19.74 9.66
N GLN A 163 1.96 18.49 9.90
CA GLN A 163 2.44 17.56 8.88
C GLN A 163 1.43 16.43 8.73
N SER A 164 0.96 16.27 7.51
CA SER A 164 0.07 15.21 7.00
C SER A 164 -0.74 14.44 8.05
N ILE A 165 -2.05 14.63 8.05
CA ILE A 165 -2.96 13.84 8.87
C ILE A 165 -3.13 12.47 8.19
N LEU A 166 -2.65 11.42 8.83
CA LEU A 166 -2.94 10.06 8.43
C LEU A 166 -4.21 9.61 9.16
N ILE A 167 -5.28 9.42 8.41
CA ILE A 167 -6.54 8.87 8.94
C ILE A 167 -6.50 7.36 8.73
N THR A 168 -6.56 6.61 9.81
CA THR A 168 -6.70 5.15 9.75
C THR A 168 -8.17 4.81 9.85
N VAL A 169 -8.71 4.16 8.83
CA VAL A 169 -10.05 3.60 8.83
C VAL A 169 -9.93 2.12 9.10
N SER A 170 -10.34 1.66 10.27
CA SER A 170 -10.53 0.24 10.54
C SER A 170 -11.98 -0.08 10.21
N LEU A 171 -12.23 -0.76 9.10
CA LEU A 171 -13.56 -1.23 8.77
C LEU A 171 -13.85 -2.47 9.61
N MET A 172 -14.57 -2.31 10.71
CA MET A 172 -15.29 -3.41 11.35
C MET A 172 -16.51 -3.68 10.48
N PHE A 173 -16.53 -4.79 9.76
CA PHE A 173 -17.78 -5.33 9.22
C PHE A 173 -18.52 -5.98 10.39
N ILE A 174 -19.75 -5.47 10.66
CA ILE A 174 -20.76 -6.11 11.49
C ILE A 174 -21.45 -7.19 10.67
#